data_91da357f0d447ead3e82e23e519d7e9a
#
_entry.id   91da357f0d447ead3e82e23e519d7e9a
#
_cell.length_a   1.000
_cell.length_b   1.000
_cell.length_c   1.000
_cell.angle_alpha   90.00
_cell.angle_beta   90.00
_cell.angle_gamma   90.00
#
_symmetry.space_group_name_H-M   'P 1'
#
loop_
_entity.id
_entity.type
_entity.pdbx_description
1 polymer ?
#
loop_
_entity_poly.entity_id
_entity_poly.type
_entity_poly.pdbx_seq_one_letter_code
_entity_poly.pdbx_strand_id
1 'polypeptide(L)'
;GYSSAASDVYKRQALDAYGLPLELRYLPIIESALNPSAVSRAGASGLWQFMIGTGKIYGLESNSLVDERRDPIKATWAAARYLKEMYDIYGDWNLVIAAYNCGPGTINKAIRRANGETDYWKIYNYLPKETRGYVPAFIAANYVMTYYCDHNICPMETNIPASTDTVQVNKNLHFEQIADLCNVPLLS
;
A
#
# COMPACT_ATOMS: atom_id res chain seq x y z
N GLY A 1 -12.78 9.89 2.86
CA GLY A 1 -11.94 9.43 1.76
C GLY A 1 -10.72 10.30 1.57
N TYR A 2 -9.55 9.67 1.54
CA TYR A 2 -8.33 10.37 1.14
C TYR A 2 -8.46 10.82 -0.31
N SER A 3 -8.12 12.08 -0.61
CA SER A 3 -8.04 12.58 -1.97
C SER A 3 -7.06 11.69 -2.76
N SER A 4 -7.50 11.13 -3.87
CA SER A 4 -6.69 10.24 -4.71
C SER A 4 -5.38 10.91 -5.15
N ALA A 5 -5.41 12.21 -5.45
CA ALA A 5 -4.24 12.98 -5.89
C ALA A 5 -3.17 13.14 -4.78
N ALA A 6 -3.55 13.55 -3.56
CA ALA A 6 -2.60 13.70 -2.46
C ALA A 6 -1.99 12.36 -2.05
N SER A 7 -2.81 11.29 -2.03
CA SER A 7 -2.30 9.95 -1.71
C SER A 7 -1.38 9.39 -2.80
N ASP A 8 -1.52 9.82 -4.03
CA ASP A 8 -0.62 9.42 -5.13
C ASP A 8 0.77 10.07 -5.02
N VAL A 9 0.86 11.29 -4.50
CA VAL A 9 2.13 12.01 -4.39
C VAL A 9 3.13 11.27 -3.50
N TYR A 10 2.77 10.98 -2.25
CA TYR A 10 3.71 10.30 -1.34
C TYR A 10 3.99 8.84 -1.74
N LYS A 11 3.02 8.15 -2.38
CA LYS A 11 3.26 6.82 -2.93
C LYS A 11 4.30 6.85 -4.04
N ARG A 12 4.17 7.79 -4.98
CA ARG A 12 5.16 7.99 -6.05
C ARG A 12 6.53 8.34 -5.48
N GLN A 13 6.62 9.28 -4.54
CA GLN A 13 7.88 9.67 -3.92
C GLN A 13 8.60 8.48 -3.27
N ALA A 14 7.86 7.66 -2.52
CA ALA A 14 8.46 6.49 -1.87
C ALA A 14 8.92 5.43 -2.89
N LEU A 15 8.11 5.15 -3.92
CA LEU A 15 8.47 4.18 -4.96
C LEU A 15 9.68 4.66 -5.78
N ASP A 16 9.71 5.93 -6.20
CA ASP A 16 10.82 6.53 -6.93
C ASP A 16 12.11 6.50 -6.11
N ALA A 17 12.05 6.80 -4.82
CA ALA A 17 13.22 6.79 -3.92
C ALA A 17 13.89 5.40 -3.83
N TYR A 18 13.12 4.33 -4.00
CA TYR A 18 13.64 2.95 -4.03
C TYR A 18 13.81 2.39 -5.45
N GLY A 19 13.58 3.19 -6.50
CA GLY A 19 13.69 2.77 -7.90
C GLY A 19 12.68 1.69 -8.28
N LEU A 20 11.46 1.76 -7.75
CA LEU A 20 10.41 0.78 -7.92
C LEU A 20 9.42 1.18 -9.03
N PRO A 21 8.81 0.21 -9.74
CA PRO A 21 7.73 0.48 -10.67
C PRO A 21 6.57 1.24 -10.04
N LEU A 22 6.10 2.29 -10.70
CA LEU A 22 5.01 3.13 -10.20
C LEU A 22 3.67 2.41 -10.12
N GLU A 23 3.51 1.34 -10.85
CA GLU A 23 2.35 0.46 -10.84
C GLU A 23 2.08 -0.12 -9.44
N LEU A 24 3.12 -0.31 -8.64
CA LEU A 24 3.01 -0.83 -7.28
C LEU A 24 2.19 0.09 -6.34
N ARG A 25 1.99 1.36 -6.71
CA ARG A 25 1.10 2.28 -5.98
C ARG A 25 -0.36 1.80 -5.92
N TYR A 26 -0.73 0.85 -6.76
CA TYR A 26 -2.07 0.29 -6.81
C TYR A 26 -2.28 -0.95 -5.92
N LEU A 27 -1.22 -1.48 -5.30
CA LEU A 27 -1.35 -2.56 -4.30
C LEU A 27 -2.37 -2.24 -3.19
N PRO A 28 -2.40 -1.03 -2.61
CA PRO A 28 -3.39 -0.68 -1.59
C PRO A 28 -4.85 -0.77 -2.03
N ILE A 29 -5.14 -0.81 -3.34
CA ILE A 29 -6.50 -1.00 -3.86
C ILE A 29 -6.99 -2.40 -3.49
N ILE A 30 -6.17 -3.42 -3.73
CA ILE A 30 -6.53 -4.81 -3.44
C ILE A 30 -6.33 -5.19 -1.98
N GLU A 31 -5.47 -4.47 -1.24
CA GLU A 31 -5.21 -4.70 0.18
C GLU A 31 -6.31 -4.14 1.09
N SER A 32 -6.71 -2.90 0.86
CA SER A 32 -7.56 -2.16 1.79
C SER A 32 -8.66 -1.33 1.14
N ALA A 33 -8.83 -1.42 -0.19
CA ALA A 33 -9.65 -0.48 -0.96
C ALA A 33 -9.28 1.01 -0.66
N LEU A 34 -7.98 1.27 -0.48
CA LEU A 34 -7.41 2.58 -0.11
C LEU A 34 -7.86 3.09 1.29
N ASN A 35 -8.34 2.22 2.17
CA ASN A 35 -8.75 2.60 3.52
C ASN A 35 -7.57 2.48 4.51
N PRO A 36 -7.04 3.58 5.05
CA PRO A 36 -5.93 3.56 5.99
C PRO A 36 -6.31 3.00 7.37
N SER A 37 -7.61 2.89 7.66
CA SER A 37 -8.11 2.33 8.91
C SER A 37 -8.53 0.86 8.80
N ALA A 38 -8.35 0.24 7.63
CA ALA A 38 -8.73 -1.15 7.41
C ALA A 38 -7.98 -2.10 8.35
N VAL A 39 -8.70 -3.10 8.88
CA VAL A 39 -8.14 -4.18 9.70
C VAL A 39 -8.68 -5.51 9.20
N SER A 40 -7.79 -6.44 8.87
CA SER A 40 -8.16 -7.78 8.46
C SER A 40 -8.47 -8.69 9.65
N ARG A 41 -9.11 -9.83 9.38
CA ARG A 41 -9.35 -10.86 10.42
C ARG A 41 -8.03 -11.39 11.02
N ALA A 42 -6.96 -11.40 10.26
CA ALA A 42 -5.64 -11.84 10.71
C ALA A 42 -4.87 -10.76 11.49
N GLY A 43 -5.41 -9.54 11.61
CA GLY A 43 -4.79 -8.42 12.32
C GLY A 43 -3.80 -7.61 11.47
N ALA A 44 -3.80 -7.79 10.14
CA ALA A 44 -3.15 -6.84 9.25
C ALA A 44 -3.89 -5.51 9.28
N SER A 45 -3.17 -4.38 9.23
CA SER A 45 -3.77 -3.06 9.42
C SER A 45 -3.21 -2.01 8.48
N GLY A 46 -4.05 -1.03 8.17
CA GLY A 46 -3.69 0.15 7.40
C GLY A 46 -3.78 -0.02 5.89
N LEU A 47 -3.36 1.02 5.19
CA LEU A 47 -3.41 1.12 3.73
C LEU A 47 -2.72 -0.06 3.03
N TRP A 48 -1.58 -0.49 3.57
CA TRP A 48 -0.70 -1.53 3.04
C TRP A 48 -0.87 -2.89 3.73
N GLN A 49 -1.83 -3.02 4.64
CA GLN A 49 -2.17 -4.25 5.36
C GLN A 49 -0.95 -4.95 6.02
N PHE A 50 -0.09 -4.18 6.68
CA PHE A 50 1.01 -4.77 7.43
C PHE A 50 0.54 -5.60 8.62
N MET A 51 1.09 -6.81 8.75
CA MET A 51 1.07 -7.55 10.02
C MET A 51 1.94 -6.83 11.05
N ILE A 52 1.60 -6.93 12.35
CA ILE A 52 2.36 -6.29 13.43
C ILE A 52 3.84 -6.63 13.35
N GLY A 53 4.18 -7.91 13.21
CA GLY A 53 5.57 -8.36 13.15
C GLY A 53 6.34 -7.76 11.98
N THR A 54 5.75 -7.80 10.78
CA THR A 54 6.35 -7.21 9.58
C THR A 54 6.47 -5.70 9.71
N GLY A 55 5.43 -5.01 10.17
CA GLY A 55 5.48 -3.56 10.39
C GLY A 55 6.65 -3.14 11.29
N LYS A 56 6.86 -3.84 12.40
CA LYS A 56 7.99 -3.57 13.32
C LYS A 56 9.36 -3.75 12.66
N ILE A 57 9.54 -4.76 11.81
CA ILE A 57 10.79 -4.99 11.07
C ILE A 57 11.10 -3.78 10.17
N TYR A 58 10.06 -3.16 9.60
CA TYR A 58 10.20 -2.00 8.72
C TYR A 58 10.05 -0.65 9.43
N GLY A 59 10.13 -0.65 10.77
CA GLY A 59 10.23 0.56 11.60
C GLY A 59 8.89 1.20 11.93
N LEU A 60 7.77 0.50 11.75
CA LEU A 60 6.45 0.98 12.16
C LEU A 60 6.18 0.66 13.62
N GLU A 61 5.96 1.69 14.42
CA GLU A 61 5.60 1.54 15.83
C GLU A 61 4.14 1.05 15.96
N SER A 62 3.94 0.09 16.83
CA SER A 62 2.61 -0.40 17.18
C SER A 62 2.55 -0.75 18.66
N ASN A 63 1.76 0.01 19.40
CA ASN A 63 1.55 -0.15 20.85
C ASN A 63 0.05 0.11 21.17
N SER A 64 -0.29 0.24 22.46
CA SER A 64 -1.66 0.49 22.90
C SER A 64 -2.22 1.88 22.53
N LEU A 65 -1.37 2.84 22.20
CA LEU A 65 -1.74 4.24 21.93
C LEU A 65 -1.59 4.59 20.44
N VAL A 66 -0.61 4.00 19.77
CA VAL A 66 -0.22 4.35 18.40
C VAL A 66 -0.11 3.09 17.56
N ASP A 67 -0.58 3.15 16.33
CA ASP A 67 -0.39 2.12 15.32
C ASP A 67 0.00 2.78 13.97
N GLU A 68 1.30 2.90 13.73
CA GLU A 68 1.85 3.56 12.55
C GLU A 68 1.62 2.79 11.24
N ARG A 69 1.12 1.55 11.31
CA ARG A 69 0.64 0.82 10.12
C ARG A 69 -0.54 1.54 9.46
N ARG A 70 -1.26 2.38 10.23
CA ARG A 70 -2.38 3.21 9.78
C ARG A 70 -1.95 4.60 9.32
N ASP A 71 -0.71 4.99 9.56
CA ASP A 71 -0.14 6.21 8.99
C ASP A 71 0.15 5.98 7.50
N PRO A 72 -0.54 6.67 6.58
CA PRO A 72 -0.39 6.39 5.15
C PRO A 72 1.02 6.66 4.62
N ILE A 73 1.70 7.67 5.18
CA ILE A 73 3.04 8.07 4.72
C ILE A 73 4.08 7.08 5.25
N LYS A 74 4.12 6.85 6.57
CA LYS A 74 5.08 5.91 7.18
C LYS A 74 4.91 4.50 6.63
N ALA A 75 3.68 4.02 6.53
CA ALA A 75 3.39 2.70 5.98
C ALA A 75 3.80 2.59 4.50
N THR A 76 3.69 3.67 3.72
CA THR A 76 4.12 3.65 2.31
C THR A 76 5.64 3.54 2.18
N TRP A 77 6.41 4.27 2.98
CA TRP A 77 7.86 4.14 3.00
C TRP A 77 8.31 2.74 3.45
N ALA A 78 7.65 2.18 4.46
CA ALA A 78 7.89 0.81 4.90
C ALA A 78 7.57 -0.22 3.80
N ALA A 79 6.46 -0.03 3.07
CA ALA A 79 6.07 -0.92 1.97
C ALA A 79 7.04 -0.83 0.79
N ALA A 80 7.48 0.36 0.41
CA ALA A 80 8.46 0.54 -0.65
C ALA A 80 9.78 -0.19 -0.31
N ARG A 81 10.27 -0.04 0.92
CA ARG A 81 11.45 -0.77 1.38
C ARG A 81 11.24 -2.29 1.35
N TYR A 82 10.10 -2.77 1.84
CA TYR A 82 9.77 -4.21 1.83
C TYR A 82 9.73 -4.77 0.41
N LEU A 83 9.07 -4.08 -0.52
CA LEU A 83 8.98 -4.48 -1.92
C LEU A 83 10.35 -4.50 -2.59
N LYS A 84 11.22 -3.53 -2.29
CA LYS A 84 12.60 -3.51 -2.79
C LYS A 84 13.39 -4.73 -2.31
N GLU A 85 13.36 -5.02 -1.01
CA GLU A 85 14.05 -6.17 -0.44
C GLU A 85 13.55 -7.50 -1.03
N MET A 86 12.22 -7.62 -1.27
CA MET A 86 11.68 -8.80 -1.94
C MET A 86 12.13 -8.91 -3.39
N TYR A 87 12.23 -7.79 -4.11
CA TYR A 87 12.72 -7.79 -5.47
C TYR A 87 14.21 -8.18 -5.55
N ASP A 88 15.01 -7.74 -4.59
CA ASP A 88 16.42 -8.13 -4.52
C ASP A 88 16.61 -9.65 -4.30
N ILE A 89 15.61 -10.31 -3.68
CA ILE A 89 15.62 -11.77 -3.46
C ILE A 89 15.13 -12.52 -4.69
N TYR A 90 14.02 -12.08 -5.28
CA TYR A 90 13.31 -12.87 -6.30
C TYR A 90 13.58 -12.44 -7.75
N GLY A 91 13.93 -11.17 -7.99
CA GLY A 91 14.16 -10.62 -9.33
C GLY A 91 12.96 -10.63 -10.28
N ASP A 92 11.77 -11.01 -9.78
CA ASP A 92 10.53 -11.12 -10.55
C ASP A 92 9.36 -10.47 -9.79
N TRP A 93 8.67 -9.54 -10.44
CA TRP A 93 7.59 -8.78 -9.80
C TRP A 93 6.37 -9.63 -9.46
N ASN A 94 6.05 -10.66 -10.25
CA ASN A 94 4.91 -11.53 -9.92
C ASN A 94 5.20 -12.33 -8.65
N LEU A 95 6.46 -12.78 -8.47
CA LEU A 95 6.89 -13.42 -7.23
C LEU A 95 6.90 -12.45 -6.05
N VAL A 96 7.33 -11.21 -6.24
CA VAL A 96 7.31 -10.16 -5.20
C VAL A 96 5.89 -9.88 -4.75
N ILE A 97 4.96 -9.69 -5.68
CA ILE A 97 3.55 -9.43 -5.39
C ILE A 97 2.93 -10.64 -4.68
N ALA A 98 3.23 -11.86 -5.13
CA ALA A 98 2.79 -13.07 -4.46
C ALA A 98 3.38 -13.19 -3.04
N ALA A 99 4.66 -12.87 -2.87
CA ALA A 99 5.35 -12.87 -1.57
C ALA A 99 4.78 -11.82 -0.61
N TYR A 100 4.35 -10.67 -1.13
CA TYR A 100 3.68 -9.65 -0.34
C TYR A 100 2.41 -10.19 0.33
N ASN A 101 1.60 -10.96 -0.41
CA ASN A 101 0.37 -11.58 0.08
C ASN A 101 0.61 -12.74 1.06
N CYS A 102 1.43 -13.72 0.69
CA CYS A 102 1.56 -14.98 1.47
C CYS A 102 2.85 -15.10 2.28
N GLY A 103 3.71 -14.11 2.21
CA GLY A 103 5.02 -14.10 2.84
C GLY A 103 6.11 -14.86 2.06
N PRO A 104 7.38 -14.42 2.19
CA PRO A 104 8.51 -15.02 1.46
C PRO A 104 8.73 -16.49 1.82
N GLY A 105 8.46 -16.89 3.05
CA GLY A 105 8.58 -18.29 3.46
C GLY A 105 7.66 -19.24 2.69
N THR A 106 6.47 -18.79 2.32
CA THR A 106 5.51 -19.56 1.51
C THR A 106 5.99 -19.67 0.06
N ILE A 107 6.48 -18.58 -0.51
CA ILE A 107 7.07 -18.58 -1.87
C ILE A 107 8.27 -19.55 -1.92
N ASN A 108 9.18 -19.46 -0.95
CA ASN A 108 10.34 -20.35 -0.91
C ASN A 108 9.96 -21.84 -0.79
N LYS A 109 8.86 -22.15 -0.08
CA LYS A 109 8.32 -23.53 -0.05
C LYS A 109 7.76 -23.96 -1.41
N ALA A 110 7.05 -23.06 -2.10
CA ALA A 110 6.50 -23.33 -3.43
C ALA A 110 7.62 -23.55 -4.47
N ILE A 111 8.63 -22.71 -4.47
CA ILE A 111 9.83 -22.85 -5.33
C ILE A 111 10.50 -24.21 -5.11
N ARG A 112 10.73 -24.61 -3.84
CA ARG A 112 11.32 -25.92 -3.54
C ARG A 112 10.46 -27.09 -4.04
N ARG A 113 9.13 -27.00 -3.89
CA ARG A 113 8.19 -28.02 -4.41
C ARG A 113 8.15 -28.08 -5.93
N ALA A 114 8.44 -26.97 -6.58
CA ALA A 114 8.53 -26.87 -8.03
C ALA A 114 9.96 -27.14 -8.59
N ASN A 115 10.79 -27.86 -7.83
CA ASN A 115 12.16 -28.20 -8.22
C ASN A 115 13.07 -26.99 -8.52
N GLY A 116 12.86 -25.87 -7.82
CA GLY A 116 13.67 -24.66 -7.96
C GLY A 116 13.18 -23.68 -9.02
N GLU A 117 12.01 -23.90 -9.61
CA GLU A 117 11.41 -22.94 -10.56
C GLU A 117 11.09 -21.61 -9.86
N THR A 118 11.51 -20.50 -10.49
CA THR A 118 11.33 -19.14 -9.99
C THR A 118 10.36 -18.30 -10.82
N ASP A 119 9.59 -18.92 -11.71
CA ASP A 119 8.51 -18.31 -12.45
C ASP A 119 7.19 -18.47 -11.69
N TYR A 120 6.46 -17.36 -11.46
CA TYR A 120 5.18 -17.38 -10.73
C TYR A 120 4.19 -18.38 -11.33
N TRP A 121 4.06 -18.44 -12.66
CA TRP A 121 3.08 -19.29 -13.32
C TRP A 121 3.44 -20.78 -13.23
N LYS A 122 4.73 -21.10 -13.15
CA LYS A 122 5.19 -22.47 -12.95
C LYS A 122 4.99 -22.95 -11.51
N ILE A 123 5.13 -22.06 -10.52
CA ILE A 123 4.89 -22.40 -9.11
C ILE A 123 3.42 -22.23 -8.69
N TYR A 124 2.55 -21.73 -9.57
CA TYR A 124 1.16 -21.37 -9.31
C TYR A 124 0.37 -22.44 -8.53
N ASN A 125 0.49 -23.70 -8.93
CA ASN A 125 -0.23 -24.82 -8.31
C ASN A 125 0.24 -25.15 -6.88
N TYR A 126 1.44 -24.70 -6.50
CA TYR A 126 2.01 -24.89 -5.16
C TYR A 126 1.70 -23.72 -4.21
N LEU A 127 1.11 -22.65 -4.73
CA LEU A 127 0.72 -21.47 -3.95
C LEU A 127 -0.65 -21.67 -3.26
N PRO A 128 -0.88 -20.99 -2.13
CA PRO A 128 -2.22 -20.92 -1.52
C PRO A 128 -3.26 -20.40 -2.51
N LYS A 129 -4.51 -20.88 -2.39
CA LYS A 129 -5.59 -20.48 -3.30
C LYS A 129 -5.79 -18.97 -3.38
N GLU A 130 -5.69 -18.28 -2.26
CA GLU A 130 -5.78 -16.83 -2.17
C GLU A 130 -4.67 -16.14 -2.99
N THR A 131 -3.43 -16.56 -2.79
CA THR A 131 -2.25 -16.01 -3.47
C THR A 131 -2.29 -16.22 -4.98
N ARG A 132 -2.89 -17.34 -5.45
CA ARG A 132 -3.11 -17.60 -6.87
C ARG A 132 -4.02 -16.55 -7.54
N GLY A 133 -4.98 -16.00 -6.80
CA GLY A 133 -5.85 -14.94 -7.28
C GLY A 133 -5.27 -13.52 -7.11
N TYR A 134 -4.28 -13.36 -6.24
CA TYR A 134 -3.79 -12.07 -5.84
C TYR A 134 -3.00 -11.34 -6.94
N VAL A 135 -2.08 -12.02 -7.62
CA VAL A 135 -1.33 -11.43 -8.75
C VAL A 135 -2.26 -11.07 -9.92
N PRO A 136 -3.17 -11.93 -10.39
CA PRO A 136 -4.19 -11.54 -11.36
C PRO A 136 -5.05 -10.35 -10.92
N ALA A 137 -5.44 -10.28 -9.64
CA ALA A 137 -6.20 -9.14 -9.12
C ALA A 137 -5.39 -7.83 -9.16
N PHE A 138 -4.10 -7.88 -8.87
CA PHE A 138 -3.21 -6.74 -9.00
C PHE A 138 -3.08 -6.27 -10.45
N ILE A 139 -2.91 -7.20 -11.40
CA ILE A 139 -2.85 -6.89 -12.82
C ILE A 139 -4.17 -6.23 -13.27
N ALA A 140 -5.30 -6.77 -12.85
CA ALA A 140 -6.61 -6.20 -13.16
C ALA A 140 -6.80 -4.80 -12.56
N ALA A 141 -6.37 -4.58 -11.31
CA ALA A 141 -6.41 -3.25 -10.68
C ALA A 141 -5.56 -2.23 -11.46
N ASN A 142 -4.34 -2.61 -11.86
CA ASN A 142 -3.49 -1.76 -12.69
C ASN A 142 -4.15 -1.41 -14.03
N TYR A 143 -4.72 -2.40 -14.69
CA TYR A 143 -5.42 -2.20 -15.96
C TYR A 143 -6.58 -1.22 -15.81
N VAL A 144 -7.46 -1.45 -14.85
CA VAL A 144 -8.61 -0.57 -14.59
C VAL A 144 -8.16 0.84 -14.24
N MET A 145 -7.15 0.99 -13.36
CA MET A 145 -6.66 2.31 -12.95
C MET A 145 -5.91 3.06 -14.05
N THR A 146 -5.42 2.37 -15.06
CA THR A 146 -4.76 2.99 -16.22
C THR A 146 -5.77 3.38 -17.31
N TYR A 147 -6.78 2.55 -17.53
CA TYR A 147 -7.71 2.67 -18.67
C TYR A 147 -9.15 2.96 -18.25
N TYR A 148 -9.38 3.50 -17.06
CA TYR A 148 -10.74 3.75 -16.54
C TYR A 148 -11.58 4.65 -17.46
N CYS A 149 -10.96 5.64 -18.10
CA CYS A 149 -11.65 6.51 -19.06
C CYS A 149 -12.13 5.74 -20.29
N ASP A 150 -11.33 4.80 -20.80
CA ASP A 150 -11.65 4.00 -21.98
C ASP A 150 -12.83 3.05 -21.72
N HIS A 151 -13.06 2.73 -20.45
CA HIS A 151 -14.18 1.90 -20.00
C HIS A 151 -15.38 2.70 -19.48
N ASN A 152 -15.42 4.01 -19.72
CA ASN A 152 -16.48 4.92 -19.25
C ASN A 152 -16.65 4.90 -17.71
N ILE A 153 -15.59 4.60 -16.97
CA ILE A 153 -15.57 4.70 -15.53
C ILE A 153 -15.19 6.14 -15.18
N CYS A 154 -16.19 6.97 -14.85
CA CYS A 154 -15.93 8.34 -14.43
C CYS A 154 -15.61 8.39 -12.94
N PRO A 155 -14.51 9.04 -12.52
CA PRO A 155 -14.26 9.32 -11.12
C PRO A 155 -15.42 10.14 -10.55
N MET A 156 -15.88 9.79 -9.35
CA MET A 156 -16.84 10.62 -8.65
C MET A 156 -16.13 11.93 -8.23
N GLU A 157 -16.79 13.07 -8.43
CA GLU A 157 -16.33 14.32 -7.86
C GLU A 157 -16.29 14.20 -6.34
N THR A 158 -15.14 14.52 -5.76
CA THR A 158 -14.98 14.57 -4.31
C THR A 158 -14.94 16.03 -3.88
N ASN A 159 -15.65 16.37 -2.82
CA ASN A 159 -15.59 17.70 -2.19
C ASN A 159 -14.26 17.93 -1.44
N ILE A 160 -13.29 17.06 -1.61
CA ILE A 160 -11.98 17.14 -0.97
C ILE A 160 -11.05 17.86 -1.93
N PRO A 161 -10.31 18.90 -1.49
CA PRO A 161 -9.34 19.60 -2.34
C PRO A 161 -8.31 18.65 -2.97
N ALA A 162 -7.95 18.91 -4.21
CA ALA A 162 -6.94 18.11 -4.94
C ALA A 162 -5.53 18.26 -4.33
N SER A 163 -5.28 19.32 -3.57
CA SER A 163 -4.03 19.58 -2.87
C SER A 163 -4.30 19.76 -1.37
N THR A 164 -3.46 19.15 -0.55
CA THR A 164 -3.42 19.34 0.90
C THR A 164 -2.02 19.77 1.29
N ASP A 165 -1.90 20.58 2.33
CA ASP A 165 -0.64 20.95 2.93
C ASP A 165 -0.58 20.44 4.36
N THR A 166 0.63 20.35 4.93
CA THR A 166 0.84 19.87 6.29
C THR A 166 1.36 21.01 7.15
N VAL A 167 0.67 21.29 8.23
CA VAL A 167 1.12 22.26 9.23
C VAL A 167 1.59 21.51 10.48
N GLN A 168 2.85 21.73 10.86
CA GLN A 168 3.40 21.17 12.08
C GLN A 168 3.07 22.05 13.28
N VAL A 169 2.36 21.48 14.25
CA VAL A 169 1.92 22.17 15.46
C VAL A 169 2.74 21.66 16.66
N ASN A 170 3.45 22.55 17.33
CA ASN A 170 4.35 22.22 18.45
C ASN A 170 3.71 22.43 19.85
N LYS A 171 2.42 22.82 19.90
CA LYS A 171 1.65 23.03 21.12
C LYS A 171 0.18 22.75 20.87
N ASN A 172 -0.57 22.54 21.95
CA ASN A 172 -2.03 22.38 21.84
C ASN A 172 -2.68 23.65 21.26
N LEU A 173 -3.39 23.51 20.14
CA LEU A 173 -4.16 24.55 19.48
C LEU A 173 -5.55 24.01 19.14
N HIS A 174 -6.56 24.89 19.19
CA HIS A 174 -7.87 24.61 18.61
C HIS A 174 -7.81 24.67 17.08
N PHE A 175 -8.63 23.87 16.40
CA PHE A 175 -8.71 23.88 14.93
C PHE A 175 -9.05 25.26 14.37
N GLU A 176 -9.90 26.04 15.07
CA GLU A 176 -10.21 27.43 14.73
C GLU A 176 -8.95 28.31 14.68
N GLN A 177 -8.06 28.16 15.67
CA GLN A 177 -6.79 28.90 15.71
C GLN A 177 -5.86 28.52 14.56
N ILE A 178 -5.87 27.25 14.16
CA ILE A 178 -5.09 26.77 13.02
C ILE A 178 -5.68 27.31 11.71
N ALA A 179 -7.01 27.29 11.57
CA ALA A 179 -7.72 27.82 10.43
C ALA A 179 -7.44 29.31 10.22
N ASP A 180 -7.52 30.10 11.30
CA ASP A 180 -7.21 31.53 11.29
C ASP A 180 -5.74 31.80 10.91
N LEU A 181 -4.80 31.07 11.52
CA LEU A 181 -3.36 31.23 11.24
C LEU A 181 -3.00 30.86 9.80
N CYS A 182 -3.65 29.86 9.23
CA CYS A 182 -3.39 29.38 7.88
C CYS A 182 -4.29 30.05 6.83
N ASN A 183 -5.21 30.89 7.25
CA ASN A 183 -6.22 31.55 6.40
C ASN A 183 -7.01 30.54 5.54
N VAL A 184 -7.45 29.44 6.16
CA VAL A 184 -8.24 28.38 5.53
C VAL A 184 -9.59 28.27 6.23
N PRO A 185 -10.70 27.99 5.51
CA PRO A 185 -12.01 27.81 6.14
C PRO A 185 -12.04 26.52 6.97
N LEU A 186 -12.68 26.58 8.14
CA LEU A 186 -13.04 25.39 8.90
C LEU A 186 -14.16 24.67 8.13
N LEU A 187 -13.86 23.50 7.61
CA LEU A 187 -14.88 22.62 7.03
C LEU A 187 -15.56 21.88 8.20
N SER A 188 -16.85 22.10 8.36
CA SER A 188 -17.72 21.40 9.32
C SER A 188 -17.96 19.94 8.94
#